data_2834e90cf52a4a7229e7f2e4fd2b750a
#
_entry.id   2834e90cf52a4a7229e7f2e4fd2b750a
#
_cell.length_a   1.000
_cell.length_b   1.000
_cell.length_c   1.000
_cell.angle_alpha   90.00
_cell.angle_beta   90.00
_cell.angle_gamma   90.00
#
_symmetry.space_group_name_H-M   'P 1'
#
loop_
_entity.id
_entity.type
_entity.pdbx_description
1 polymer ?
#
loop_
_entity_poly.entity_id
_entity_poly.type
_entity_poly.pdbx_seq_one_letter_code
_entity_poly.pdbx_strand_id
1 'polypeptide(L)'
;MLLKNEYTKIKEANDLSLKTLRGENRATINDLGKRLEALTWNCYEIERIKKDLIDMAARCELEGRTLEQEVGGDTDAFLLELAAD
;
A
#
# COMPACT_ATOMS: atom_id res chain seq x y z
N MET A 1 26.79 -15.69 -1.62
CA MET A 1 25.60 -15.23 -0.90
C MET A 1 24.96 -14.09 -1.67
N LEU A 2 23.63 -14.18 -1.88
CA LEU A 2 22.90 -13.13 -2.55
C LEU A 2 22.44 -12.09 -1.54
N LEU A 3 22.76 -10.84 -1.80
CA LEU A 3 22.25 -9.74 -0.98
C LEU A 3 20.83 -9.41 -1.45
N LYS A 4 19.94 -9.17 -0.49
CA LYS A 4 18.60 -8.72 -0.80
C LYS A 4 18.66 -7.30 -1.35
N ASN A 5 18.01 -7.06 -2.48
CA ASN A 5 17.90 -5.71 -3.02
C ASN A 5 16.81 -4.93 -2.28
N GLU A 6 16.71 -3.63 -2.57
CA GLU A 6 15.74 -2.77 -1.90
C GLU A 6 14.30 -3.21 -2.14
N TYR A 7 14.00 -3.68 -3.34
CA TYR A 7 12.66 -4.18 -3.65
C TYR A 7 12.28 -5.36 -2.76
N THR A 8 13.19 -6.35 -2.64
CA THR A 8 12.92 -7.54 -1.83
C THR A 8 12.71 -7.17 -0.36
N LYS A 9 13.55 -6.26 0.15
CA LYS A 9 13.46 -5.82 1.55
C LYS A 9 12.13 -5.15 1.84
N ILE A 10 11.72 -4.22 0.99
CA ILE A 10 10.48 -3.47 1.21
C ILE A 10 9.26 -4.39 1.04
N LYS A 11 9.31 -5.30 0.06
CA LYS A 11 8.23 -6.25 -0.17
C LYS A 11 8.04 -7.17 1.04
N GLU A 12 9.11 -7.72 1.58
CA GLU A 12 9.03 -8.59 2.75
C GLU A 12 8.48 -7.84 3.97
N ALA A 13 8.96 -6.61 4.18
CA ALA A 13 8.46 -5.78 5.28
C ALA A 13 6.98 -5.47 5.14
N ASN A 14 6.54 -5.15 3.92
CA ASN A 14 5.12 -4.88 3.64
C ASN A 14 4.26 -6.13 3.87
N ASP A 15 4.73 -7.30 3.42
CA ASP A 15 3.99 -8.55 3.61
C ASP A 15 3.77 -8.84 5.10
N LEU A 16 4.78 -8.59 5.93
CA LEU A 16 4.65 -8.76 7.37
C LEU A 16 3.70 -7.73 7.98
N SER A 17 3.83 -6.47 7.58
CA SER A 17 2.99 -5.39 8.10
C SER A 17 1.53 -5.58 7.72
N LEU A 18 1.25 -6.07 6.50
CA LEU A 18 -0.11 -6.35 6.06
C LEU A 18 -0.82 -7.35 6.99
N LYS A 19 -0.09 -8.30 7.53
CA LYS A 19 -0.67 -9.31 8.42
C LYS A 19 -1.17 -8.73 9.73
N THR A 20 -0.70 -7.55 10.12
CA THR A 20 -1.12 -6.90 11.36
C THR A 20 -2.37 -6.05 11.19
N LEU A 21 -2.79 -5.81 9.95
CA LEU A 21 -3.98 -5.00 9.66
C LEU A 21 -5.24 -5.84 9.68
N ARG A 22 -6.38 -5.17 9.88
CA ARG A 22 -7.68 -5.82 9.75
C ARG A 22 -7.88 -6.31 8.33
N GLY A 23 -8.65 -7.40 8.17
CA GLY A 23 -8.87 -8.01 6.86
C GLY A 23 -9.45 -7.05 5.83
N GLU A 24 -10.35 -6.16 6.23
CA GLU A 24 -10.94 -5.17 5.32
C GLU A 24 -9.89 -4.21 4.76
N ASN A 25 -8.96 -3.76 5.61
CA ASN A 25 -7.89 -2.87 5.16
C ASN A 25 -6.87 -3.60 4.29
N ARG A 26 -6.56 -4.87 4.63
CA ARG A 26 -5.71 -5.69 3.78
C ARG A 26 -6.29 -5.85 2.38
N ALA A 27 -7.61 -6.12 2.32
CA ALA A 27 -8.29 -6.28 1.04
C ALA A 27 -8.23 -4.98 0.23
N THR A 28 -8.44 -3.84 0.89
CA THR A 28 -8.36 -2.54 0.24
C THR A 28 -6.96 -2.30 -0.34
N ILE A 29 -5.91 -2.60 0.44
CA ILE A 29 -4.54 -2.42 -0.03
C ILE A 29 -4.23 -3.35 -1.21
N ASN A 30 -4.70 -4.58 -1.17
CA ASN A 30 -4.50 -5.52 -2.28
C ASN A 30 -5.18 -5.01 -3.56
N ASP A 31 -6.39 -4.47 -3.45
CA ASP A 31 -7.10 -3.89 -4.59
C ASP A 31 -6.37 -2.67 -5.13
N LEU A 32 -5.90 -1.79 -4.25
CA LEU A 32 -5.14 -0.61 -4.65
C LEU A 32 -3.82 -1.02 -5.32
N GLY A 33 -3.19 -2.09 -4.83
CA GLY A 33 -1.98 -2.63 -5.44
C GLY A 33 -2.21 -3.06 -6.88
N LYS A 34 -3.34 -3.70 -7.15
CA LYS A 34 -3.69 -4.11 -8.51
C LYS A 34 -3.89 -2.91 -9.43
N ARG A 35 -4.52 -1.85 -8.92
CA ARG A 35 -4.68 -0.61 -9.68
C ARG A 35 -3.34 0.05 -9.96
N LEU A 36 -2.43 0.00 -9.00
CA LEU A 36 -1.08 0.53 -9.19
C LEU A 36 -0.33 -0.22 -10.29
N GLU A 37 -0.51 -1.53 -10.39
CA GLU A 37 0.09 -2.32 -11.46
C GLU A 37 -0.37 -1.87 -12.83
N ALA A 38 -1.61 -1.36 -12.93
CA ALA A 38 -2.12 -0.82 -14.18
C ALA A 38 -1.57 0.58 -14.50
N LEU A 39 -1.11 1.31 -13.47
CA LEU A 39 -0.58 2.67 -13.63
C LEU A 39 0.93 2.68 -13.81
N THR A 40 1.64 1.68 -13.28
CA THR A 40 3.09 1.59 -13.37
C THR A 40 3.52 0.12 -13.32
N TRP A 41 4.59 -0.22 -14.00
CA TRP A 41 5.20 -1.55 -13.91
C TRP A 41 6.44 -1.57 -13.02
N ASN A 42 6.76 -0.46 -12.38
CA ASN A 42 7.91 -0.38 -11.49
C ASN A 42 7.57 -1.04 -10.16
N CYS A 43 8.04 -2.27 -9.96
CA CYS A 43 7.74 -3.05 -8.76
C CYS A 43 8.17 -2.38 -7.48
N TYR A 44 9.31 -1.71 -7.49
CA TYR A 44 9.80 -0.99 -6.31
C TYR A 44 8.87 0.16 -5.93
N GLU A 45 8.43 0.94 -6.93
CA GLU A 45 7.49 2.04 -6.68
C GLU A 45 6.17 1.55 -6.11
N ILE A 46 5.66 0.42 -6.62
CA ILE A 46 4.43 -0.17 -6.10
C ILE A 46 4.59 -0.51 -4.62
N GLU A 47 5.70 -1.14 -4.25
CA GLU A 47 5.93 -1.51 -2.85
C GLU A 47 6.14 -0.28 -1.97
N ARG A 48 6.81 0.76 -2.48
CA ARG A 48 6.97 2.02 -1.75
C ARG A 48 5.63 2.66 -1.45
N ILE A 49 4.74 2.68 -2.44
CA ILE A 49 3.40 3.24 -2.27
C ILE A 49 2.58 2.36 -1.32
N LYS A 50 2.70 1.03 -1.42
CA LYS A 50 2.04 0.13 -0.48
C LYS A 50 2.46 0.39 0.96
N LYS A 51 3.74 0.69 1.19
CA LYS A 51 4.21 1.03 2.53
C LYS A 51 3.47 2.23 3.08
N ASP A 52 3.28 3.26 2.27
CA ASP A 52 2.53 4.45 2.66
C ASP A 52 1.08 4.10 2.97
N LEU A 53 0.47 3.25 2.15
CA LEU A 53 -0.91 2.81 2.34
C LEU A 53 -1.06 2.00 3.63
N ILE A 54 -0.09 1.14 3.93
CA ILE A 54 -0.10 0.35 5.17
C ILE A 54 -0.01 1.26 6.38
N ASP A 55 0.88 2.26 6.34
CA ASP A 55 1.01 3.23 7.43
C ASP A 55 -0.29 4.01 7.64
N MET A 56 -0.94 4.42 6.54
CA MET A 56 -2.24 5.09 6.60
C MET A 56 -3.31 4.18 7.21
N ALA A 57 -3.35 2.92 6.78
CA ALA A 57 -4.34 1.96 7.28
C ALA A 57 -4.17 1.73 8.78
N ALA A 58 -2.92 1.58 9.24
CA ALA A 58 -2.63 1.39 10.65
C ALA A 58 -3.12 2.60 11.47
N ARG A 59 -2.88 3.81 10.97
CA ARG A 59 -3.35 5.02 11.63
C ARG A 59 -4.88 5.07 11.66
N CYS A 60 -5.54 4.73 10.54
CA CYS A 60 -6.99 4.68 10.48
C CYS A 60 -7.57 3.71 11.52
N GLU A 61 -6.94 2.54 11.68
CA GLU A 61 -7.40 1.57 12.66
C GLU A 61 -7.33 2.11 14.09
N LEU A 62 -6.28 2.88 14.40
CA LEU A 62 -6.16 3.52 15.69
C LEU A 62 -7.26 4.56 15.93
N GLU A 63 -7.76 5.16 14.85
CA GLU A 63 -8.79 6.19 14.90
C GLU A 63 -10.21 5.64 14.71
N GLY A 64 -10.36 4.34 14.58
CA GLY A 64 -11.65 3.72 14.34
C GLY A 64 -12.20 3.91 12.93
N ARG A 65 -11.33 4.18 11.94
CA ARG A 65 -11.70 4.38 10.55
C ARG A 65 -11.09 3.30 9.67
N THR A 66 -11.55 3.21 8.43
CA THR A 66 -10.97 2.30 7.44
C THR A 66 -10.13 3.07 6.43
N LEU A 67 -9.20 2.37 5.79
CA LEU A 67 -8.42 2.96 4.70
C LEU A 67 -9.32 3.39 3.55
N GLU A 68 -10.36 2.60 3.26
CA GLU A 68 -11.31 2.94 2.20
C GLU A 68 -11.95 4.30 2.45
N GLN A 69 -12.31 4.60 3.70
CA GLN A 69 -12.87 5.90 4.06
C GLN A 69 -11.85 7.03 3.86
N GLU A 70 -10.59 6.77 4.18
CA GLU A 70 -9.52 7.76 4.02
C GLU A 70 -9.23 8.07 2.56
N VAL A 71 -9.27 7.06 1.69
CA VAL A 71 -9.02 7.22 0.25
C VAL A 71 -10.11 8.07 -0.41
N GLY A 72 -11.35 7.90 0.02
CA GLY A 72 -12.48 8.66 -0.50
C GLY A 72 -13.00 8.14 -1.83
N GLY A 73 -13.67 9.00 -2.59
CA GLY A 73 -14.40 8.59 -3.79
C GLY A 73 -13.57 8.45 -5.05
N ASP A 74 -12.49 9.23 -5.19
CA ASP A 74 -11.68 9.21 -6.42
C ASP A 74 -10.36 8.47 -6.15
N THR A 75 -10.42 7.14 -6.25
CA THR A 75 -9.30 6.26 -5.98
C THR A 75 -8.12 6.51 -6.93
N ASP A 76 -8.40 6.69 -8.21
CA ASP A 76 -7.34 6.88 -9.20
C ASP A 76 -6.59 8.20 -8.98
N ALA A 77 -7.29 9.27 -8.66
CA ALA A 77 -6.66 10.55 -8.34
C ALA A 77 -5.76 10.42 -7.10
N PHE A 78 -6.25 9.72 -6.09
CA PHE A 78 -5.49 9.47 -4.87
C PHE A 78 -4.18 8.72 -5.17
N LEU A 79 -4.26 7.65 -5.96
CA LEU A 79 -3.07 6.85 -6.30
C LEU A 79 -2.09 7.65 -7.16
N LEU A 80 -2.59 8.47 -8.08
CA LEU A 80 -1.73 9.31 -8.90
C LEU A 80 -0.98 10.34 -8.06
N GLU A 81 -1.60 10.90 -7.04
CA GLU A 81 -0.92 11.79 -6.10
C GLU A 81 0.21 11.08 -5.37
N LEU A 82 -0.02 9.86 -4.89
CA LEU A 82 1.01 9.08 -4.22
C LEU A 82 2.15 8.73 -5.18
N ALA A 83 1.84 8.41 -6.42
CA ALA A 83 2.83 8.03 -7.41
C ALA A 83 3.67 9.23 -7.89
N ALA A 84 3.14 10.43 -7.77
CA ALA A 84 3.83 11.65 -8.22
C ALA A 84 4.94 12.11 -7.28
N ASP A 85 4.95 11.63 -6.06
CA ASP A 85 5.97 12.03 -5.06
C ASP A 85 7.34 11.41 -5.30
#